data_b85fbbf917ba08eaa0ffbfdbe900718d
#
_entry.id   b85fbbf917ba08eaa0ffbfdbe900718d
#
_cell.length_a   1.000
_cell.length_b   1.000
_cell.length_c   1.000
_cell.angle_alpha   90.00
_cell.angle_beta   90.00
_cell.angle_gamma   90.00
#
_symmetry.space_group_name_H-M   'P 1'
#
loop_
_entity.id
_entity.type
_entity.pdbx_description
1 polymer ?
#
loop_
_entity_poly.entity_id
_entity_poly.type
_entity_poly.pdbx_seq_one_letter_code
_entity_poly.pdbx_strand_id
1 'polypeptide(L)'
;MAEIRRPLSAVERWYWLSDQFSALNVISRVRVHGRLSIDDLRRGLDALQARHPLLRARIEHDAGLDPRWVPCERPIPLREVRGGGEEQWLREINERELPERIDPDSGPLIRTVAIATDAGAHDLLVVVPHIIADGTTVLTLAEQWLTLAADPAAQPWTASALPPAEDLRPRRF
;
A
#
# COMPACT_ATOMS: atom_id res chain seq x y z
N MET A 1 13.17 -13.77 -6.98
CA MET A 1 12.33 -13.11 -5.95
C MET A 1 11.14 -14.01 -5.67
N ALA A 2 10.76 -14.18 -4.38
CA ALA A 2 9.63 -15.05 -4.04
C ALA A 2 8.31 -14.42 -4.53
N GLU A 3 7.57 -15.14 -5.34
CA GLU A 3 6.20 -14.82 -5.72
C GLU A 3 5.25 -15.42 -4.70
N ILE A 4 4.17 -14.69 -4.41
CA ILE A 4 3.13 -15.21 -3.54
C ILE A 4 2.08 -15.96 -4.37
N ARG A 5 1.87 -17.26 -4.05
CA ARG A 5 0.84 -18.11 -4.65
C ARG A 5 0.29 -19.03 -3.56
N ARG A 6 -0.80 -18.64 -2.94
CA ARG A 6 -1.48 -19.44 -1.91
C ARG A 6 -2.93 -19.02 -1.75
N PRO A 7 -3.80 -19.87 -1.20
CA PRO A 7 -5.12 -19.44 -0.75
C PRO A 7 -5.03 -18.30 0.27
N LEU A 8 -6.08 -17.50 0.36
CA LEU A 8 -6.23 -16.57 1.47
C LEU A 8 -6.45 -17.34 2.77
N SER A 9 -5.81 -16.86 3.84
CA SER A 9 -6.10 -17.36 5.20
C SER A 9 -7.51 -16.99 5.65
N ALA A 10 -7.96 -17.52 6.78
CA ALA A 10 -9.29 -17.21 7.31
C ALA A 10 -9.45 -15.70 7.61
N VAL A 11 -8.43 -15.07 8.19
CA VAL A 11 -8.44 -13.63 8.50
C VAL A 11 -8.37 -12.80 7.23
N GLU A 12 -7.51 -13.15 6.28
CA GLU A 12 -7.42 -12.48 4.98
C GLU A 12 -8.74 -12.58 4.20
N ARG A 13 -9.37 -13.76 4.21
CA ARG A 13 -10.69 -13.98 3.59
C ARG A 13 -11.78 -13.12 4.25
N TRP A 14 -11.74 -12.97 5.58
CA TRP A 14 -12.67 -12.12 6.29
C TRP A 14 -12.52 -10.64 5.88
N TYR A 15 -11.29 -10.11 5.80
CA TYR A 15 -11.04 -8.76 5.32
C TYR A 15 -11.47 -8.59 3.86
N TRP A 16 -11.14 -9.55 2.99
CA TRP A 16 -11.55 -9.52 1.59
C TRP A 16 -13.07 -9.48 1.42
N LEU A 17 -13.81 -10.29 2.16
CA LEU A 17 -15.28 -10.28 2.15
C LEU A 17 -15.84 -8.97 2.71
N SER A 18 -15.31 -8.49 3.83
CA SER A 18 -15.79 -7.25 4.47
C SER A 18 -15.58 -6.04 3.57
N ASP A 19 -14.47 -5.99 2.82
CA ASP A 19 -14.16 -4.94 1.86
C ASP A 19 -15.17 -4.88 0.69
N GLN A 20 -15.89 -5.98 0.39
CA GLN A 20 -16.95 -5.97 -0.62
C GLN A 20 -18.17 -5.11 -0.19
N PHE A 21 -18.39 -4.94 1.10
CA PHE A 21 -19.52 -4.15 1.64
C PHE A 21 -19.14 -2.70 1.88
N SER A 22 -17.92 -2.44 2.27
CA SER A 22 -17.40 -1.10 2.52
C SER A 22 -15.89 -1.10 2.37
N ALA A 23 -15.33 -0.12 1.68
CA ALA A 23 -13.88 0.00 1.52
C ALA A 23 -13.19 0.03 2.89
N LEU A 24 -12.30 -0.92 3.12
CA LEU A 24 -11.51 -1.04 4.34
C LEU A 24 -10.09 -0.54 4.10
N ASN A 25 -9.97 0.71 3.68
CA ASN A 25 -8.67 1.32 3.41
C ASN A 25 -7.99 1.78 4.70
N VAL A 26 -6.71 1.47 4.83
CA VAL A 26 -5.79 2.02 5.83
C VAL A 26 -4.91 3.05 5.12
N ILE A 27 -4.85 4.26 5.67
CA ILE A 27 -4.15 5.38 5.04
C ILE A 27 -3.12 5.95 6.00
N SER A 28 -1.89 6.10 5.53
CA SER A 28 -0.90 6.95 6.17
C SER A 28 -0.74 8.26 5.42
N ARG A 29 -0.49 9.32 6.17
CA ARG A 29 -0.08 10.62 5.65
C ARG A 29 1.26 11.01 6.24
N VAL A 30 2.20 11.40 5.38
CA VAL A 30 3.48 11.97 5.80
C VAL A 30 3.65 13.32 5.13
N ARG A 31 3.96 14.36 5.92
CA ARG A 31 4.31 15.68 5.39
C ARG A 31 5.82 15.81 5.29
N VAL A 32 6.29 16.19 4.11
CA VAL A 32 7.70 16.39 3.79
C VAL A 32 7.92 17.85 3.40
N HIS A 33 8.95 18.46 3.97
CA HIS A 33 9.38 19.81 3.61
C HIS A 33 10.61 19.76 2.70
N GLY A 34 10.65 20.61 1.69
CA GLY A 34 11.75 20.71 0.75
C GLY A 34 11.39 20.24 -0.66
N ARG A 35 12.41 20.12 -1.51
CA ARG A 35 12.21 19.68 -2.90
C ARG A 35 12.04 18.18 -2.97
N LEU A 36 10.97 17.76 -3.59
CA LEU A 36 10.64 16.35 -3.82
C LEU A 36 10.35 16.18 -5.33
N SER A 37 11.14 15.37 -5.99
CA SER A 37 10.95 15.05 -7.39
C SER A 37 9.96 13.88 -7.53
N ILE A 38 9.02 14.03 -8.46
CA ILE A 38 8.09 12.94 -8.80
C ILE A 38 8.83 11.71 -9.33
N ASP A 39 9.92 11.92 -10.07
CA ASP A 39 10.71 10.80 -10.59
C ASP A 39 11.45 10.06 -9.46
N ASP A 40 11.90 10.78 -8.43
CA ASP A 40 12.47 10.16 -7.23
C ASP A 40 11.42 9.33 -6.48
N LEU A 41 10.21 9.87 -6.34
CA LEU A 41 9.09 9.16 -5.74
C LEU A 41 8.72 7.89 -6.51
N ARG A 42 8.66 7.95 -7.85
CA ARG A 42 8.39 6.77 -8.69
C ARG A 42 9.47 5.71 -8.53
N ARG A 43 10.76 6.10 -8.60
CA ARG A 43 11.87 5.17 -8.36
C ARG A 43 11.81 4.53 -6.97
N GLY A 44 11.45 5.33 -5.96
CA GLY A 44 11.24 4.83 -4.60
C GLY A 44 10.12 3.80 -4.52
N LEU A 45 9.01 3.99 -5.25
CA LEU A 45 7.91 3.02 -5.33
C LEU A 45 8.32 1.72 -6.02
N ASP A 46 9.05 1.81 -7.13
CA ASP A 46 9.55 0.62 -7.82
C ASP A 46 10.46 -0.21 -6.90
N ALA A 47 11.35 0.47 -6.17
CA ALA A 47 12.24 -0.18 -5.21
C ALA A 47 11.48 -0.75 -4.00
N LEU A 48 10.45 -0.07 -3.50
CA LEU A 48 9.57 -0.55 -2.44
C LEU A 48 8.80 -1.79 -2.89
N GLN A 49 8.19 -1.73 -4.07
CA GLN A 49 7.42 -2.84 -4.64
C GLN A 49 8.30 -4.09 -4.84
N ALA A 50 9.54 -3.90 -5.27
CA ALA A 50 10.48 -5.02 -5.42
C ALA A 50 10.78 -5.74 -4.09
N ARG A 51 10.72 -5.03 -2.96
CA ARG A 51 11.04 -5.57 -1.63
C ARG A 51 9.87 -6.24 -0.91
N HIS A 52 8.64 -5.91 -1.28
CA HIS A 52 7.44 -6.38 -0.59
C HIS A 52 6.60 -7.29 -1.50
N PRO A 53 6.58 -8.61 -1.27
CA PRO A 53 5.83 -9.55 -2.12
C PRO A 53 4.34 -9.23 -2.23
N LEU A 54 3.68 -8.77 -1.14
CA LEU A 54 2.25 -8.40 -1.16
C LEU A 54 1.95 -7.15 -1.98
N LEU A 55 2.92 -6.25 -2.19
CA LEU A 55 2.77 -5.12 -3.10
C LEU A 55 2.90 -5.52 -4.58
N ARG A 56 3.23 -6.78 -4.85
CA ARG A 56 3.29 -7.43 -6.16
C ARG A 56 2.29 -8.57 -6.25
N ALA A 57 1.15 -8.41 -5.59
CA ALA A 57 0.11 -9.42 -5.55
C ALA A 57 -1.24 -8.80 -5.90
N ARG A 58 -2.13 -9.64 -6.38
CA ARG A 58 -3.56 -9.43 -6.53
C ARG A 58 -4.32 -10.64 -6.01
N ILE A 59 -5.62 -10.53 -5.89
CA ILE A 59 -6.45 -11.66 -5.50
C ILE A 59 -7.18 -12.17 -6.74
N GLU A 60 -7.10 -13.45 -6.98
CA GLU A 60 -7.86 -14.16 -8.01
C GLU A 60 -8.87 -15.08 -7.34
N HIS A 61 -10.07 -15.13 -7.86
CA HIS A 61 -11.12 -16.02 -7.33
C HIS A 61 -12.00 -16.55 -8.44
N ASP A 62 -12.37 -17.83 -8.34
CA ASP A 62 -13.34 -18.48 -9.20
C ASP A 62 -14.74 -18.35 -8.59
N ALA A 63 -15.70 -17.76 -9.30
CA ALA A 63 -17.11 -17.66 -8.90
C ALA A 63 -17.35 -17.36 -7.41
N GLY A 64 -16.39 -16.76 -6.74
CA GLY A 64 -16.50 -16.23 -5.37
C GLY A 64 -16.16 -17.19 -4.23
N LEU A 65 -15.60 -18.38 -4.45
CA LEU A 65 -15.51 -19.37 -3.38
C LEU A 65 -14.10 -19.74 -2.91
N ASP A 66 -13.04 -19.51 -3.65
CA ASP A 66 -11.66 -19.83 -3.26
C ASP A 66 -10.67 -18.73 -3.64
N PRO A 67 -10.69 -17.55 -2.94
CA PRO A 67 -9.78 -16.46 -3.24
C PRO A 67 -8.33 -16.85 -2.94
N ARG A 68 -7.44 -16.48 -3.86
CA ARG A 68 -6.01 -16.83 -3.83
C ARG A 68 -5.14 -15.62 -4.12
N TRP A 69 -4.02 -15.52 -3.44
CA TRP A 69 -2.94 -14.63 -3.83
C TRP A 69 -2.29 -15.13 -5.11
N VAL A 70 -2.14 -14.22 -6.08
CA VAL A 70 -1.39 -14.46 -7.31
C VAL A 70 -0.50 -13.25 -7.63
N PRO A 71 0.58 -13.42 -8.39
CA PRO A 71 1.46 -12.31 -8.77
C PRO A 71 0.74 -11.22 -9.57
N CYS A 72 1.19 -9.99 -9.36
CA CYS A 72 0.79 -8.81 -10.11
C CYS A 72 2.06 -8.03 -10.51
N GLU A 73 2.22 -7.76 -11.80
CA GLU A 73 3.37 -7.03 -12.34
C GLU A 73 3.08 -5.52 -12.56
N ARG A 74 1.87 -5.08 -12.26
CA ARG A 74 1.50 -3.66 -12.44
C ARG A 74 2.27 -2.78 -11.46
N PRO A 75 2.79 -1.63 -11.89
CA PRO A 75 3.47 -0.69 -11.00
C PRO A 75 2.49 -0.08 -9.99
N ILE A 76 3.02 0.33 -8.85
CA ILE A 76 2.25 1.10 -7.85
C ILE A 76 1.83 2.43 -8.48
N PRO A 77 0.54 2.75 -8.54
CA PRO A 77 0.08 4.02 -9.08
C PRO A 77 0.47 5.19 -8.15
N LEU A 78 1.04 6.24 -8.72
CA LEU A 78 1.30 7.52 -8.06
C LEU A 78 0.46 8.61 -8.73
N ARG A 79 -0.51 9.15 -8.00
CA ARG A 79 -1.33 10.27 -8.44
C ARG A 79 -0.77 11.59 -7.89
N GLU A 80 -0.64 12.57 -8.76
CA GLU A 80 -0.18 13.92 -8.41
C GLU A 80 -1.39 14.85 -8.22
N VAL A 81 -1.37 15.61 -7.14
CA VAL A 81 -2.35 16.67 -6.86
C VAL A 81 -1.60 17.97 -6.64
N ARG A 82 -2.00 19.02 -7.35
CA ARG A 82 -1.38 20.34 -7.27
C ARG A 82 -2.39 21.39 -6.81
N GLY A 83 -1.98 22.24 -5.89
CA GLY A 83 -2.80 23.29 -5.32
C GLY A 83 -3.79 22.76 -4.29
N GLY A 84 -4.59 23.67 -3.70
CA GLY A 84 -5.69 23.31 -2.80
C GLY A 84 -5.49 23.67 -1.33
N GLY A 85 -4.39 24.33 -0.99
CA GLY A 85 -4.13 24.84 0.37
C GLY A 85 -3.74 23.75 1.38
N GLU A 86 -3.64 24.14 2.64
CA GLU A 86 -3.11 23.28 3.73
C GLU A 86 -3.97 22.05 4.04
N GLU A 87 -5.27 22.10 3.73
CA GLU A 87 -6.22 21.02 4.03
C GLU A 87 -6.55 20.13 2.82
N GLN A 88 -5.83 20.29 1.70
CA GLN A 88 -6.10 19.47 0.51
C GLN A 88 -5.99 17.98 0.80
N TRP A 89 -5.02 17.58 1.62
CA TRP A 89 -4.86 16.17 2.02
C TRP A 89 -6.10 15.61 2.72
N LEU A 90 -6.81 16.43 3.52
CA LEU A 90 -8.01 16.00 4.24
C LEU A 90 -9.17 15.74 3.27
N ARG A 91 -9.33 16.62 2.27
CA ARG A 91 -10.32 16.41 1.21
C ARG A 91 -10.02 15.16 0.40
N GLU A 92 -8.75 14.99 -0.02
CA GLU A 92 -8.34 13.78 -0.75
C GLU A 92 -8.64 12.51 0.03
N ILE A 93 -8.34 12.49 1.33
CA ILE A 93 -8.62 11.33 2.18
C ILE A 93 -10.14 11.08 2.27
N ASN A 94 -10.93 12.09 2.65
CA ASN A 94 -12.34 11.88 2.99
C ASN A 94 -13.23 11.67 1.77
N GLU A 95 -12.95 12.38 0.68
CA GLU A 95 -13.82 12.39 -0.50
C GLU A 95 -13.42 11.33 -1.53
N ARG A 96 -12.17 10.83 -1.48
CA ARG A 96 -11.63 9.91 -2.47
C ARG A 96 -10.98 8.67 -1.87
N GLU A 97 -9.94 8.82 -1.06
CA GLU A 97 -9.09 7.69 -0.72
C GLU A 97 -9.76 6.73 0.29
N LEU A 98 -10.58 7.22 1.20
CA LEU A 98 -11.35 6.37 2.11
C LEU A 98 -12.50 5.65 1.41
N PRO A 99 -13.38 6.32 0.63
CA PRO A 99 -14.53 5.65 0.03
C PRO A 99 -14.19 4.82 -1.22
N GLU A 100 -13.12 5.15 -1.94
CA GLU A 100 -12.76 4.45 -3.17
C GLU A 100 -12.00 3.15 -2.88
N ARG A 101 -12.66 2.01 -3.10
CA ARG A 101 -12.06 0.69 -2.92
C ARG A 101 -10.89 0.47 -3.88
N ILE A 102 -9.86 -0.20 -3.40
CA ILE A 102 -8.80 -0.74 -4.25
C ILE A 102 -9.28 -2.07 -4.80
N ASP A 103 -9.37 -2.17 -6.12
CA ASP A 103 -9.83 -3.40 -6.80
C ASP A 103 -8.83 -4.55 -6.57
N PRO A 104 -9.22 -5.59 -5.81
CA PRO A 104 -8.32 -6.69 -5.49
C PRO A 104 -7.99 -7.58 -6.68
N ASP A 105 -8.85 -7.60 -7.72
CA ASP A 105 -8.68 -8.49 -8.87
C ASP A 105 -7.65 -7.95 -9.85
N SER A 106 -7.53 -6.63 -9.97
CA SER A 106 -6.56 -6.01 -10.87
C SER A 106 -5.21 -5.73 -10.20
N GLY A 107 -5.15 -5.47 -8.90
CA GLY A 107 -3.91 -5.10 -8.19
C GLY A 107 -3.11 -3.95 -8.85
N PRO A 108 -1.98 -3.55 -8.27
CA PRO A 108 -1.49 -3.92 -6.95
C PRO A 108 -2.39 -3.38 -5.83
N LEU A 109 -2.33 -4.00 -4.66
CA LEU A 109 -3.18 -3.64 -3.51
C LEU A 109 -2.63 -2.42 -2.74
N ILE A 110 -2.24 -1.42 -3.46
CA ILE A 110 -1.71 -0.16 -2.94
C ILE A 110 -1.90 0.93 -3.99
N ARG A 111 -2.18 2.14 -3.54
CA ARG A 111 -2.07 3.35 -4.35
C ARG A 111 -1.46 4.47 -3.54
N THR A 112 -0.86 5.43 -4.21
CA THR A 112 -0.17 6.54 -3.56
C THR A 112 -0.58 7.88 -4.16
N VAL A 113 -0.53 8.93 -3.33
CA VAL A 113 -0.84 10.30 -3.74
C VAL A 113 0.26 11.23 -3.27
N ALA A 114 0.74 12.09 -4.15
CA ALA A 114 1.63 13.19 -3.82
C ALA A 114 0.89 14.52 -4.01
N ILE A 115 0.71 15.26 -2.92
CA ILE A 115 -0.02 16.53 -2.89
C ILE A 115 1.00 17.65 -2.68
N ALA A 116 1.21 18.51 -3.65
CA ALA A 116 2.05 19.68 -3.49
C ALA A 116 1.26 20.80 -2.84
N THR A 117 1.76 21.34 -1.71
CA THR A 117 1.16 22.49 -1.03
C THR A 117 1.75 23.81 -1.53
N ASP A 118 1.00 24.91 -1.37
CA ASP A 118 1.46 26.25 -1.74
C ASP A 118 2.65 26.73 -0.87
N ALA A 119 2.85 26.13 0.30
CA ALA A 119 3.94 26.44 1.23
C ALA A 119 5.26 25.70 0.92
N GLY A 120 5.37 25.01 -0.23
CA GLY A 120 6.57 24.26 -0.62
C GLY A 120 6.77 22.98 0.20
N ALA A 121 5.73 22.47 0.81
CA ALA A 121 5.68 21.15 1.42
C ALA A 121 4.93 20.17 0.50
N HIS A 122 5.07 18.89 0.78
CA HIS A 122 4.35 17.82 0.11
C HIS A 122 3.68 16.93 1.15
N ASP A 123 2.39 16.63 0.94
CA ASP A 123 1.70 15.59 1.68
C ASP A 123 1.70 14.31 0.82
N LEU A 124 2.25 13.25 1.36
CA LEU A 124 2.27 11.94 0.71
C LEU A 124 1.29 11.03 1.41
N LEU A 125 0.41 10.41 0.63
CA LEU A 125 -0.54 9.42 1.12
C LEU A 125 -0.14 8.05 0.60
N VAL A 126 -0.16 7.06 1.49
CA VAL A 126 -0.11 5.64 1.13
C VAL A 126 -1.43 5.02 1.54
N VAL A 127 -2.10 4.39 0.61
CA VAL A 127 -3.42 3.79 0.77
C VAL A 127 -3.34 2.31 0.46
N VAL A 128 -3.75 1.48 1.38
CA VAL A 128 -3.77 0.01 1.23
C VAL A 128 -5.07 -0.56 1.79
N PRO A 129 -5.61 -1.64 1.25
CA PRO A 129 -6.73 -2.34 1.89
C PRO A 129 -6.23 -3.08 3.14
N HIS A 130 -7.07 -3.17 4.15
CA HIS A 130 -6.71 -3.74 5.47
C HIS A 130 -6.29 -5.22 5.40
N ILE A 131 -6.59 -5.91 4.29
CA ILE A 131 -6.16 -7.30 4.07
C ILE A 131 -4.63 -7.46 4.03
N ILE A 132 -3.87 -6.42 3.65
CA ILE A 132 -2.39 -6.49 3.51
C ILE A 132 -1.64 -5.68 4.56
N ALA A 133 -2.28 -4.75 5.25
CA ALA A 133 -1.60 -3.88 6.20
C ALA A 133 -2.53 -3.34 7.28
N ASP A 134 -1.97 -3.14 8.45
CA ASP A 134 -2.52 -2.36 9.55
C ASP A 134 -1.89 -0.95 9.61
N GLY A 135 -2.28 -0.16 10.61
CA GLY A 135 -1.76 1.19 10.78
C GLY A 135 -0.24 1.27 10.93
N THR A 136 0.38 0.32 11.62
CA THR A 136 1.84 0.26 11.80
C THR A 136 2.53 -0.08 10.48
N THR A 137 2.00 -1.06 9.77
CA THR A 137 2.56 -1.51 8.49
C THR A 137 2.50 -0.40 7.44
N VAL A 138 1.38 0.33 7.32
CA VAL A 138 1.25 1.40 6.33
C VAL A 138 2.18 2.58 6.61
N LEU A 139 2.43 2.90 7.89
CA LEU A 139 3.44 3.90 8.28
C LEU A 139 4.85 3.45 7.92
N THR A 140 5.19 2.20 8.16
CA THR A 140 6.49 1.61 7.77
C THR A 140 6.68 1.63 6.25
N LEU A 141 5.64 1.34 5.46
CA LEU A 141 5.69 1.44 4.01
C LEU A 141 5.97 2.87 3.54
N ALA A 142 5.32 3.87 4.17
CA ALA A 142 5.54 5.28 3.85
C ALA A 142 6.98 5.73 4.19
N GLU A 143 7.51 5.33 5.34
CA GLU A 143 8.90 5.59 5.74
C GLU A 143 9.91 4.97 4.77
N GLN A 144 9.71 3.71 4.41
CA GLN A 144 10.58 3.02 3.45
C GLN A 144 10.51 3.66 2.06
N TRP A 145 9.32 4.03 1.60
CA TRP A 145 9.15 4.74 0.34
C TRP A 145 9.98 6.03 0.31
N LEU A 146 9.87 6.86 1.34
CA LEU A 146 10.62 8.10 1.45
C LEU A 146 12.14 7.87 1.50
N THR A 147 12.57 6.89 2.28
CA THR A 147 13.99 6.51 2.37
C THR A 147 14.54 6.11 1.00
N LEU A 148 13.80 5.30 0.25
CA LEU A 148 14.20 4.84 -1.08
C LEU A 148 14.11 5.93 -2.15
N ALA A 149 13.19 6.88 -2.01
CA ALA A 149 13.09 8.04 -2.89
C ALA A 149 14.25 9.00 -2.67
N ALA A 150 14.69 9.19 -1.42
CA ALA A 150 15.80 10.07 -1.05
C ALA A 150 17.18 9.45 -1.37
N ASP A 151 17.34 8.16 -1.16
CA ASP A 151 18.58 7.41 -1.41
C ASP A 151 18.28 6.04 -2.05
N PRO A 152 18.47 5.91 -3.36
CA PRO A 152 18.27 4.63 -4.05
C PRO A 152 19.19 3.50 -3.58
N ALA A 153 20.33 3.83 -2.94
CA ALA A 153 21.27 2.85 -2.38
C ALA A 153 20.89 2.42 -0.96
N ALA A 154 19.90 3.05 -0.33
CA ALA A 154 19.43 2.67 0.99
C ALA A 154 19.02 1.19 1.03
N GLN A 155 19.31 0.56 2.14
CA GLN A 155 18.98 -0.84 2.42
C GLN A 155 17.93 -0.93 3.54
N PRO A 156 16.68 -0.44 3.33
CA PRO A 156 15.65 -0.61 4.33
C PRO A 156 15.36 -2.11 4.50
N TRP A 157 14.79 -2.43 5.65
CA TRP A 157 14.38 -3.79 5.94
C TRP A 157 13.46 -4.35 4.83
N THR A 158 13.75 -5.57 4.41
CA THR A 158 12.96 -6.26 3.37
C THR A 158 12.00 -7.23 4.05
N ALA A 159 10.73 -7.12 3.78
CA ALA A 159 9.75 -8.09 4.25
C ALA A 159 10.02 -9.44 3.56
N SER A 160 10.23 -10.48 4.35
CA SER A 160 10.03 -11.84 3.85
C SER A 160 8.54 -12.05 3.62
N ALA A 161 8.16 -12.93 2.69
CA ALA A 161 6.79 -13.39 2.59
C ALA A 161 6.46 -14.15 3.88
N LEU A 162 5.93 -13.44 4.87
CA LEU A 162 5.52 -14.06 6.13
C LEU A 162 4.33 -15.00 5.86
N PRO A 163 4.24 -16.12 6.59
CA PRO A 163 3.05 -16.93 6.60
C PRO A 163 1.86 -16.10 7.11
N PRO A 164 0.62 -16.55 6.90
CA PRO A 164 -0.55 -15.92 7.48
C PRO A 164 -0.40 -15.67 8.98
N ALA A 165 -0.98 -14.58 9.49
CA ALA A 165 -0.85 -14.19 10.88
C ALA A 165 -1.30 -15.29 11.85
N GLU A 166 -2.25 -16.12 11.44
CA GLU A 166 -2.72 -17.27 12.21
C GLU A 166 -1.65 -18.33 12.44
N ASP A 167 -0.70 -18.48 11.53
CA ASP A 167 0.40 -19.45 11.60
C ASP A 167 1.56 -18.94 12.48
N LEU A 168 1.56 -17.65 12.83
CA LEU A 168 2.54 -17.01 13.71
C LEU A 168 2.22 -17.25 15.21
N ARG A 169 1.17 -17.99 15.54
CA ARG A 169 0.84 -18.28 16.94
C ARG A 169 1.98 -19.04 17.61
N PRO A 170 2.36 -18.66 18.86
CA PRO A 170 3.32 -19.43 19.63
C PRO A 170 2.82 -20.89 19.71
N ARG A 171 3.68 -21.83 19.36
CA ARG A 171 3.39 -23.23 19.67
C ARG A 171 3.16 -23.32 21.18
N ARG A 172 2.03 -23.85 21.61
CA ARG A 172 1.76 -24.04 23.02
C ARG A 172 2.92 -24.85 23.61
N PHE A 173 3.46 -24.35 24.71
CA PHE A 173 4.44 -25.04 25.53
C PHE A 173 3.82 -26.33 26.10
#